data_4b39d3655bc48d76a2a870412cd1fa6e
#
_entry.id   4b39d3655bc48d76a2a870412cd1fa6e
#
_cell.length_a   1.000
_cell.length_b   1.000
_cell.length_c   1.000
_cell.angle_alpha   90.00
_cell.angle_beta   90.00
_cell.angle_gamma   90.00
#
_symmetry.space_group_name_H-M   'P 1'
#
loop_
_entity.id
_entity.type
_entity.pdbx_description
1 polymer ?
#
loop_
_entity_poly.entity_id
_entity_poly.type
_entity_poly.pdbx_seq_one_letter_code
_entity_poly.pdbx_strand_id
1 'polypeptide(L)'
;MTKLIKQSYKLSIITLIINLAIFTSARTQSLNSKESQIQQYIEEHTDEAVELLKRIVNINSGTLNIKGNRKVGAVLKKELDKLNFKTYWVTYGDEVERAGHLFAEMRGGKGKKIVLIGHLDTVFEKDHPFQRFKQEGHKAYGPGVADMKGGDVSIIYVMKALDHIGVLQQM
;
A
#
# COMPACT_ATOMS: atom_id res chain seq x y z
N MET A 1 -55.74 -29.44 -8.33
CA MET A 1 -54.32 -29.36 -8.72
C MET A 1 -53.91 -28.02 -9.34
N THR A 2 -54.69 -27.32 -10.10
CA THR A 2 -54.35 -26.08 -10.83
C THR A 2 -54.20 -24.84 -9.98
N LYS A 3 -54.87 -24.73 -8.83
CA LYS A 3 -54.80 -23.50 -7.95
C LYS A 3 -53.51 -23.41 -7.15
N LEU A 4 -53.01 -24.54 -6.66
CA LEU A 4 -51.75 -24.65 -5.90
C LEU A 4 -50.51 -24.36 -6.81
N ILE A 5 -50.53 -24.84 -8.04
CA ILE A 5 -49.45 -24.61 -9.00
C ILE A 5 -49.35 -23.12 -9.36
N LYS A 6 -50.48 -22.43 -9.61
CA LYS A 6 -50.50 -20.98 -9.90
C LYS A 6 -50.00 -20.14 -8.69
N GLN A 7 -50.25 -20.58 -7.47
CA GLN A 7 -49.80 -19.88 -6.27
C GLN A 7 -48.28 -20.04 -6.05
N SER A 8 -47.72 -21.22 -6.38
CA SER A 8 -46.29 -21.48 -6.34
C SER A 8 -45.51 -20.63 -7.34
N TYR A 9 -45.97 -20.50 -8.58
CA TYR A 9 -45.33 -19.64 -9.57
C TYR A 9 -45.34 -18.14 -9.19
N LYS A 10 -46.43 -17.64 -8.61
CA LYS A 10 -46.51 -16.26 -8.14
C LYS A 10 -45.51 -16.02 -7.02
N LEU A 11 -45.35 -16.95 -6.08
CA LEU A 11 -44.36 -16.82 -4.98
C LEU A 11 -42.94 -16.85 -5.51
N SER A 12 -42.60 -17.72 -6.44
CA SER A 12 -41.28 -17.81 -7.08
C SER A 12 -40.94 -16.55 -7.87
N ILE A 13 -41.89 -15.96 -8.58
CA ILE A 13 -41.68 -14.71 -9.33
C ILE A 13 -41.43 -13.53 -8.38
N ILE A 14 -42.22 -13.46 -7.29
CA ILE A 14 -42.05 -12.42 -6.26
C ILE A 14 -40.65 -12.54 -5.59
N THR A 15 -40.24 -13.76 -5.27
CA THR A 15 -38.90 -14.00 -4.71
C THR A 15 -37.80 -13.63 -5.68
N LEU A 16 -37.96 -13.92 -6.96
CA LEU A 16 -37.00 -13.55 -8.02
C LEU A 16 -36.90 -12.03 -8.19
N ILE A 17 -38.03 -11.31 -8.16
CA ILE A 17 -38.08 -9.84 -8.27
C ILE A 17 -37.45 -9.19 -7.04
N ILE A 18 -37.66 -9.71 -5.82
CA ILE A 18 -37.07 -9.20 -4.60
C ILE A 18 -35.55 -9.39 -4.64
N ASN A 19 -35.05 -10.55 -5.07
CA ASN A 19 -33.61 -10.77 -5.22
C ASN A 19 -32.99 -9.85 -6.29
N LEU A 20 -33.65 -9.64 -7.42
CA LEU A 20 -33.19 -8.72 -8.46
C LEU A 20 -33.13 -7.27 -7.95
N ALA A 21 -34.10 -6.85 -7.15
CA ALA A 21 -34.12 -5.50 -6.54
C ALA A 21 -33.03 -5.29 -5.50
N ILE A 22 -32.60 -6.34 -4.78
CA ILE A 22 -31.49 -6.26 -3.82
C ILE A 22 -30.15 -6.10 -4.56
N PHE A 23 -29.95 -6.78 -5.69
CA PHE A 23 -28.72 -6.66 -6.48
C PHE A 23 -28.55 -5.29 -7.16
N THR A 24 -29.63 -4.57 -7.46
CA THR A 24 -29.53 -3.23 -8.07
C THR A 24 -29.23 -2.11 -7.08
N SER A 25 -29.17 -2.40 -5.78
CA SER A 25 -28.91 -1.41 -4.73
C SER A 25 -27.43 -1.25 -4.35
N ALA A 26 -26.51 -1.94 -5.03
CA ALA A 26 -25.07 -1.65 -4.90
C ALA A 26 -24.78 -0.28 -5.54
N ARG A 27 -25.07 0.80 -4.80
CA ARG A 27 -24.61 2.14 -5.18
C ARG A 27 -23.11 2.15 -5.06
N THR A 28 -22.42 2.22 -6.18
CA THR A 28 -21.02 2.66 -6.18
C THR A 28 -21.01 4.06 -5.59
N GLN A 29 -20.45 4.19 -4.39
CA GLN A 29 -20.26 5.51 -3.79
C GLN A 29 -19.33 6.29 -4.73
N SER A 30 -19.81 7.41 -5.27
CA SER A 30 -18.95 8.30 -6.05
C SER A 30 -17.89 8.89 -5.13
N LEU A 31 -16.65 8.95 -5.61
CA LEU A 31 -15.57 9.61 -4.89
C LEU A 31 -15.94 11.09 -4.66
N ASN A 32 -15.63 11.61 -3.49
CA ASN A 32 -15.70 13.04 -3.25
C ASN A 32 -14.55 13.78 -3.97
N SER A 33 -14.58 15.10 -4.00
CA SER A 33 -13.57 15.89 -4.73
C SER A 33 -12.13 15.62 -4.26
N LYS A 34 -11.89 15.42 -2.96
CA LYS A 34 -10.56 15.12 -2.44
C LYS A 34 -10.10 13.71 -2.82
N GLU A 35 -10.99 12.75 -2.72
CA GLU A 35 -10.72 11.36 -3.14
C GLU A 35 -10.40 11.28 -4.63
N SER A 36 -11.12 12.02 -5.47
CA SER A 36 -10.84 12.11 -6.91
C SER A 36 -9.47 12.74 -7.20
N GLN A 37 -9.06 13.77 -6.45
CA GLN A 37 -7.73 14.38 -6.59
C GLN A 37 -6.62 13.42 -6.16
N ILE A 38 -6.83 12.65 -5.08
CA ILE A 38 -5.88 11.60 -4.65
C ILE A 38 -5.74 10.54 -5.74
N GLN A 39 -6.86 10.05 -6.28
CA GLN A 39 -6.84 9.05 -7.35
C GLN A 39 -6.08 9.58 -8.57
N GLN A 40 -6.39 10.78 -9.03
CA GLN A 40 -5.72 11.41 -10.16
C GLN A 40 -4.21 11.52 -9.92
N TYR A 41 -3.79 11.99 -8.75
CA TYR A 41 -2.38 12.08 -8.38
C TYR A 41 -1.67 10.72 -8.48
N ILE A 42 -2.28 9.66 -7.94
CA ILE A 42 -1.71 8.31 -7.98
C ILE A 42 -1.59 7.80 -9.42
N GLU A 43 -2.62 8.03 -10.25
CA GLU A 43 -2.61 7.63 -11.66
C GLU A 43 -1.48 8.34 -12.43
N GLU A 44 -1.32 9.65 -12.24
CA GLU A 44 -0.28 10.46 -12.89
C GLU A 44 1.15 10.10 -12.43
N HIS A 45 1.33 9.55 -11.22
CA HIS A 45 2.64 9.23 -10.65
C HIS A 45 2.92 7.71 -10.51
N THR A 46 2.11 6.88 -11.17
CA THR A 46 2.27 5.42 -11.11
C THR A 46 3.64 4.96 -11.63
N ASP A 47 4.13 5.55 -12.72
CA ASP A 47 5.43 5.19 -13.30
C ASP A 47 6.59 5.53 -12.34
N GLU A 48 6.52 6.68 -11.67
CA GLU A 48 7.51 7.06 -10.65
C GLU A 48 7.48 6.10 -9.45
N ALA A 49 6.28 5.67 -9.03
CA ALA A 49 6.12 4.70 -7.97
C ALA A 49 6.75 3.34 -8.35
N VAL A 50 6.55 2.90 -9.58
CA VAL A 50 7.16 1.67 -10.11
C VAL A 50 8.68 1.78 -10.18
N GLU A 51 9.23 2.91 -10.58
CA GLU A 51 10.69 3.13 -10.58
C GLU A 51 11.27 3.18 -9.14
N LEU A 52 10.56 3.75 -8.18
CA LEU A 52 10.95 3.67 -6.77
C LEU A 52 10.94 2.22 -6.28
N LEU A 53 9.88 1.45 -6.60
CA LEU A 53 9.79 0.02 -6.29
C LEU A 53 10.97 -0.76 -6.89
N LYS A 54 11.22 -0.60 -8.18
CA LYS A 54 12.33 -1.22 -8.89
C LYS A 54 13.68 -0.90 -8.23
N ARG A 55 13.89 0.34 -7.84
CA ARG A 55 15.10 0.78 -7.14
C ARG A 55 15.30 0.02 -5.84
N ILE A 56 14.29 -0.06 -4.96
CA ILE A 56 14.43 -0.72 -3.66
C ILE A 56 14.40 -2.25 -3.77
N VAL A 57 13.73 -2.82 -4.77
CA VAL A 57 13.75 -4.26 -5.04
C VAL A 57 15.13 -4.72 -5.47
N ASN A 58 15.83 -3.94 -6.29
CA ASN A 58 17.18 -4.25 -6.75
C ASN A 58 18.28 -4.09 -5.67
N ILE A 59 17.91 -3.61 -4.48
CA ILE A 59 18.77 -3.65 -3.31
C ILE A 59 18.42 -4.93 -2.55
N ASN A 60 19.36 -5.90 -2.50
CA ASN A 60 19.16 -7.06 -1.64
C ASN A 60 19.02 -6.61 -0.19
N SER A 61 17.93 -7.01 0.45
CA SER A 61 17.61 -6.74 1.84
C SER A 61 17.11 -8.01 2.56
N GLY A 62 17.78 -9.13 2.34
CA GLY A 62 17.56 -10.32 3.17
C GLY A 62 17.63 -9.93 4.65
N THR A 63 16.88 -10.61 5.51
CA THR A 63 16.72 -10.23 6.94
C THR A 63 18.08 -10.10 7.64
N LEU A 64 19.05 -10.94 7.28
CA LEU A 64 20.41 -10.92 7.83
C LEU A 64 21.34 -9.92 7.10
N ASN A 65 20.92 -9.36 5.98
CA ASN A 65 21.69 -8.34 5.27
C ASN A 65 21.44 -6.94 5.84
N ILE A 66 21.98 -6.66 7.04
CA ILE A 66 21.84 -5.39 7.75
C ILE A 66 22.15 -4.18 6.84
N LYS A 67 23.27 -4.24 6.09
CA LYS A 67 23.67 -3.17 5.17
C LYS A 67 22.64 -2.94 4.04
N GLY A 68 22.04 -4.00 3.53
CA GLY A 68 21.01 -3.93 2.51
C GLY A 68 19.74 -3.30 3.04
N ASN A 69 19.28 -3.73 4.21
CA ASN A 69 18.12 -3.16 4.90
C ASN A 69 18.31 -1.66 5.16
N ARG A 70 19.49 -1.26 5.64
CA ARG A 70 19.82 0.15 5.83
C ARG A 70 19.82 0.95 4.52
N LYS A 71 20.27 0.36 3.40
CA LYS A 71 20.22 1.01 2.08
C LYS A 71 18.78 1.19 1.59
N VAL A 72 17.91 0.20 1.74
CA VAL A 72 16.48 0.33 1.41
C VAL A 72 15.87 1.45 2.24
N GLY A 73 16.06 1.41 3.57
CA GLY A 73 15.55 2.44 4.44
C GLY A 73 16.09 3.83 4.13
N ALA A 74 17.36 3.97 3.70
CA ALA A 74 17.91 5.25 3.29
C ALA A 74 17.25 5.81 2.03
N VAL A 75 16.77 4.96 1.12
CA VAL A 75 15.99 5.39 -0.05
C VAL A 75 14.63 5.92 0.40
N LEU A 76 13.89 5.15 1.22
CA LEU A 76 12.58 5.54 1.71
C LEU A 76 12.64 6.77 2.63
N LYS A 77 13.67 6.86 3.47
CA LYS A 77 13.95 8.03 4.30
C LYS A 77 13.99 9.32 3.47
N LYS A 78 14.68 9.30 2.32
CA LYS A 78 14.76 10.47 1.43
C LYS A 78 13.40 10.92 0.91
N GLU A 79 12.51 9.98 0.60
CA GLU A 79 11.16 10.32 0.16
C GLU A 79 10.32 10.91 1.31
N LEU A 80 10.47 10.38 2.53
CA LEU A 80 9.79 10.88 3.73
C LEU A 80 10.32 12.26 4.17
N ASP A 81 11.64 12.47 4.09
CA ASP A 81 12.26 13.77 4.40
C ASP A 81 11.73 14.89 3.47
N LYS A 82 11.48 14.59 2.18
CA LYS A 82 10.88 15.56 1.23
C LYS A 82 9.47 16.00 1.65
N LEU A 83 8.76 15.15 2.39
CA LEU A 83 7.43 15.41 2.92
C LEU A 83 7.46 16.04 4.32
N ASN A 84 8.64 16.47 4.79
CA ASN A 84 8.87 17.07 6.10
C ASN A 84 8.61 16.12 7.29
N PHE A 85 8.67 14.81 7.09
CA PHE A 85 8.69 13.88 8.20
C PHE A 85 10.01 13.98 8.96
N LYS A 86 9.95 13.94 10.29
CA LYS A 86 11.13 13.74 11.13
C LYS A 86 11.48 12.26 11.10
N THR A 87 12.60 11.92 10.44
CA THR A 87 13.03 10.54 10.28
C THR A 87 14.22 10.21 11.17
N TYR A 88 14.20 9.03 11.78
CA TYR A 88 15.28 8.52 12.62
C TYR A 88 15.27 6.99 12.66
N TRP A 89 16.42 6.42 13.05
CA TRP A 89 16.56 4.99 13.26
C TRP A 89 16.55 4.66 14.75
N VAL A 90 15.86 3.59 15.09
CA VAL A 90 15.95 2.92 16.39
C VAL A 90 16.64 1.59 16.16
N THR A 91 17.75 1.39 16.87
CA THR A 91 18.52 0.15 16.83
C THR A 91 18.30 -0.64 18.12
N TYR A 92 18.43 -1.93 18.01
CA TYR A 92 18.58 -2.80 19.16
C TYR A 92 19.99 -2.64 19.75
N GLY A 93 20.19 -3.10 21.00
CA GLY A 93 21.54 -3.21 21.57
C GLY A 93 22.42 -4.15 20.73
N ASP A 94 23.71 -4.14 21.02
CA ASP A 94 24.73 -4.89 20.26
C ASP A 94 24.50 -6.41 20.23
N GLU A 95 23.66 -6.91 21.13
CA GLU A 95 23.29 -8.33 21.22
C GLU A 95 22.34 -8.80 20.07
N VAL A 96 21.69 -7.87 19.37
CA VAL A 96 20.72 -8.20 18.32
C VAL A 96 21.24 -7.78 16.96
N GLU A 97 21.75 -8.72 16.19
CA GLU A 97 22.24 -8.50 14.82
C GLU A 97 21.08 -8.24 13.84
N ARG A 98 20.47 -7.06 13.93
CA ARG A 98 19.38 -6.61 13.03
C ARG A 98 19.59 -5.15 12.62
N ALA A 99 18.99 -4.79 11.50
CA ALA A 99 19.08 -3.42 10.97
C ALA A 99 18.44 -2.37 11.88
N GLY A 100 17.55 -2.76 12.77
CA GLY A 100 16.70 -1.85 13.53
C GLY A 100 15.54 -1.31 12.68
N HIS A 101 14.88 -0.27 13.16
CA HIS A 101 13.69 0.29 12.58
C HIS A 101 13.89 1.72 12.08
N LEU A 102 13.41 2.03 10.88
CA LEU A 102 13.27 3.40 10.42
C LEU A 102 11.92 3.94 10.89
N PHE A 103 11.96 5.00 11.66
CA PHE A 103 10.77 5.77 12.05
C PHE A 103 10.66 7.04 11.22
N ALA A 104 9.44 7.43 10.93
CA ALA A 104 9.10 8.72 10.35
C ALA A 104 7.89 9.28 11.10
N GLU A 105 8.04 10.43 11.69
CA GLU A 105 7.00 11.08 12.47
C GLU A 105 6.64 12.43 11.87
N MET A 106 5.35 12.68 11.79
CA MET A 106 4.81 14.02 11.55
C MET A 106 3.87 14.35 12.70
N ARG A 107 4.08 15.50 13.30
CA ARG A 107 3.20 15.97 14.38
C ARG A 107 2.11 16.83 13.75
N GLY A 108 0.91 16.30 13.70
CA GLY A 108 -0.29 17.03 13.34
C GLY A 108 -0.84 17.86 14.49
N GLY A 109 -1.80 18.71 14.17
CA GLY A 109 -2.42 19.60 15.15
C GLY A 109 -3.60 18.99 15.89
N LYS A 110 -4.44 18.23 15.22
CA LYS A 110 -5.72 17.73 15.76
C LYS A 110 -6.04 16.36 15.13
N GLY A 111 -6.68 15.50 15.89
CA GLY A 111 -7.18 14.24 15.40
C GLY A 111 -6.56 13.01 16.07
N LYS A 112 -6.83 11.84 15.50
CA LYS A 112 -6.30 10.57 15.99
C LYS A 112 -4.90 10.34 15.46
N LYS A 113 -4.03 9.75 16.28
CA LYS A 113 -2.74 9.25 15.81
C LYS A 113 -2.95 8.02 14.94
N ILE A 114 -2.33 8.02 13.76
CA ILE A 114 -2.33 6.90 12.84
C ILE A 114 -0.89 6.37 12.78
N VAL A 115 -0.73 5.05 12.88
CA VAL A 115 0.54 4.36 12.70
C VAL A 115 0.42 3.47 11.46
N LEU A 116 1.32 3.66 10.50
CA LEU A 116 1.49 2.78 9.35
C LEU A 116 2.75 1.96 9.58
N ILE A 117 2.65 0.65 9.36
CA ILE A 117 3.74 -0.29 9.63
C ILE A 117 4.09 -1.00 8.34
N GLY A 118 5.38 -1.02 8.02
CA GLY A 118 5.98 -1.78 6.93
C GLY A 118 7.24 -2.49 7.39
N HIS A 119 7.87 -3.27 6.49
CA HIS A 119 9.17 -3.86 6.74
C HIS A 119 10.08 -3.75 5.51
N LEU A 120 11.36 -3.54 5.76
CA LEU A 120 12.38 -3.28 4.72
C LEU A 120 13.02 -4.55 4.20
N ASP A 121 12.96 -5.62 4.98
CA ASP A 121 13.63 -6.87 4.68
C ASP A 121 12.80 -7.82 3.82
N THR A 122 13.44 -8.85 3.39
CA THR A 122 12.84 -9.96 2.64
C THR A 122 13.45 -11.27 3.11
N VAL A 123 12.80 -12.38 2.80
CA VAL A 123 13.31 -13.73 3.06
C VAL A 123 14.43 -14.15 2.08
N PHE A 124 14.75 -13.31 1.10
CA PHE A 124 15.72 -13.63 0.05
C PHE A 124 17.11 -13.10 0.41
N GLU A 125 17.95 -13.95 0.98
CA GLU A 125 19.33 -13.60 1.34
C GLU A 125 20.21 -13.41 0.08
N LYS A 126 21.48 -12.98 0.27
CA LYS A 126 22.36 -12.56 -0.83
C LYS A 126 22.67 -13.66 -1.85
N ASP A 127 22.70 -14.90 -1.40
CA ASP A 127 22.99 -16.09 -2.20
C ASP A 127 21.77 -16.65 -2.94
N HIS A 128 20.57 -16.15 -2.63
CA HIS A 128 19.36 -16.58 -3.31
C HIS A 128 19.34 -16.08 -4.77
N PRO A 129 18.97 -16.91 -5.77
CA PRO A 129 18.99 -16.52 -7.19
C PRO A 129 17.95 -15.46 -7.56
N PHE A 130 16.86 -15.35 -6.81
CA PHE A 130 15.79 -14.38 -7.03
C PHE A 130 16.16 -13.02 -6.43
N GLN A 131 16.84 -12.16 -7.22
CA GLN A 131 17.45 -10.92 -6.73
C GLN A 131 17.02 -9.65 -7.48
N ARG A 132 16.37 -9.79 -8.63
CA ARG A 132 16.15 -8.65 -9.53
C ARG A 132 14.68 -8.36 -9.75
N PHE A 133 14.38 -7.08 -9.87
CA PHE A 133 13.10 -6.60 -10.36
C PHE A 133 12.94 -6.96 -11.84
N LYS A 134 11.78 -7.48 -12.18
CA LYS A 134 11.35 -7.72 -13.56
C LYS A 134 9.91 -7.25 -13.73
N GLN A 135 9.60 -6.62 -14.84
CA GLN A 135 8.24 -6.23 -15.19
C GLN A 135 7.84 -6.91 -16.50
N GLU A 136 6.64 -7.44 -16.53
CA GLU A 136 6.01 -8.05 -17.70
C GLU A 136 4.59 -7.51 -17.83
N GLY A 137 4.41 -6.56 -18.73
CA GLY A 137 3.15 -5.83 -18.86
C GLY A 137 2.76 -5.14 -17.55
N HIS A 138 1.64 -5.52 -16.97
CA HIS A 138 1.13 -4.96 -15.71
C HIS A 138 1.55 -5.75 -14.46
N LYS A 139 2.45 -6.72 -14.60
CA LYS A 139 2.94 -7.54 -13.48
C LYS A 139 4.39 -7.23 -13.18
N ALA A 140 4.70 -7.10 -11.90
CA ALA A 140 6.05 -6.93 -11.41
C ALA A 140 6.47 -8.14 -10.54
N TYR A 141 7.72 -8.53 -10.67
CA TYR A 141 8.35 -9.64 -9.95
C TYR A 141 9.65 -9.16 -9.31
N GLY A 142 9.98 -9.70 -8.16
CA GLY A 142 11.24 -9.39 -7.47
C GLY A 142 11.12 -9.56 -5.96
N PRO A 143 12.27 -9.62 -5.24
CA PRO A 143 12.29 -9.77 -3.79
C PRO A 143 11.52 -8.65 -3.10
N GLY A 144 10.44 -9.00 -2.39
CA GLY A 144 9.63 -8.05 -1.65
C GLY A 144 8.63 -7.25 -2.48
N VAL A 145 8.47 -7.48 -3.79
CA VAL A 145 7.46 -6.75 -4.60
C VAL A 145 6.07 -6.82 -3.98
N ALA A 146 5.65 -7.99 -3.52
CA ALA A 146 4.37 -8.17 -2.84
C ALA A 146 4.48 -8.03 -1.31
N ASP A 147 5.61 -8.44 -0.72
CA ASP A 147 5.83 -8.52 0.73
C ASP A 147 7.23 -7.98 1.12
N MET A 148 7.31 -6.71 1.56
CA MET A 148 6.24 -5.72 1.37
C MET A 148 6.76 -4.41 0.78
N LYS A 149 7.85 -4.42 0.01
CA LYS A 149 8.39 -3.21 -0.63
C LYS A 149 7.36 -2.46 -1.49
N GLY A 150 6.43 -3.19 -2.14
CA GLY A 150 5.29 -2.58 -2.81
C GLY A 150 4.37 -1.84 -1.86
N GLY A 151 4.12 -2.41 -0.67
CA GLY A 151 3.39 -1.76 0.41
C GLY A 151 4.10 -0.51 0.92
N ASP A 152 5.43 -0.57 1.11
CA ASP A 152 6.23 0.58 1.52
C ASP A 152 6.15 1.73 0.51
N VAL A 153 6.22 1.41 -0.80
CA VAL A 153 6.03 2.40 -1.87
C VAL A 153 4.62 2.97 -1.85
N SER A 154 3.61 2.13 -1.62
CA SER A 154 2.21 2.59 -1.51
C SER A 154 2.04 3.57 -0.35
N ILE A 155 2.65 3.31 0.81
CA ILE A 155 2.66 4.25 1.95
C ILE A 155 3.25 5.60 1.53
N ILE A 156 4.41 5.60 0.85
CA ILE A 156 5.05 6.83 0.37
C ILE A 156 4.13 7.62 -0.56
N TYR A 157 3.50 6.95 -1.54
CA TYR A 157 2.68 7.66 -2.54
C TYR A 157 1.33 8.11 -1.98
N VAL A 158 0.77 7.41 -1.00
CA VAL A 158 -0.38 7.91 -0.23
C VAL A 158 0.00 9.20 0.50
N MET A 159 1.17 9.27 1.16
CA MET A 159 1.62 10.49 1.83
C MET A 159 1.86 11.63 0.83
N LYS A 160 2.47 11.35 -0.33
CA LYS A 160 2.66 12.34 -1.41
C LYS A 160 1.33 12.88 -1.92
N ALA A 161 0.34 12.02 -2.14
CA ALA A 161 -0.98 12.43 -2.60
C ALA A 161 -1.71 13.30 -1.57
N LEU A 162 -1.61 12.95 -0.28
CA LEU A 162 -2.18 13.76 0.81
C LEU A 162 -1.48 15.11 0.96
N ASP A 163 -0.17 15.17 0.74
CA ASP A 163 0.60 16.42 0.73
C ASP A 163 0.19 17.31 -0.46
N HIS A 164 0.06 16.72 -1.65
CA HIS A 164 -0.36 17.40 -2.87
C HIS A 164 -1.70 18.13 -2.70
N ILE A 165 -2.67 17.51 -2.04
CA ILE A 165 -3.99 18.13 -1.77
C ILE A 165 -4.00 18.98 -0.48
N GLY A 166 -2.87 19.22 0.15
CA GLY A 166 -2.71 20.06 1.35
C GLY A 166 -3.34 19.49 2.62
N VAL A 167 -3.60 18.17 2.68
CA VAL A 167 -4.20 17.52 3.84
C VAL A 167 -3.13 17.00 4.81
N LEU A 168 -2.01 16.51 4.30
CA LEU A 168 -0.97 15.87 5.12
C LEU A 168 -0.49 16.74 6.29
N GLN A 169 -0.25 18.03 6.03
CA GLN A 169 0.25 18.97 7.04
C GLN A 169 -0.82 19.41 8.05
N GLN A 170 -2.07 19.02 7.85
CA GLN A 170 -3.20 19.35 8.71
C GLN A 170 -3.63 18.19 9.62
N MET A 171 -3.06 17.01 9.41
CA MET A 171 -3.38 15.77 10.13
C MET A 171 -2.82 15.74 11.54
#